data_1eb67a30a22463bdf1a67e0f083d42a6
#
_entry.id   1eb67a30a22463bdf1a67e0f083d42a6
#
_cell.length_a   1.000
_cell.length_b   1.000
_cell.length_c   1.000
_cell.angle_alpha   90.00
_cell.angle_beta   90.00
_cell.angle_gamma   90.00
#
_symmetry.space_group_name_H-M   'P 1'
#
loop_
_entity.id
_entity.type
_entity.pdbx_description
1 polymer ?
#
loop_
_entity_poly.entity_id
_entity_poly.type
_entity_poly.pdbx_seq_one_letter_code
_entity_poly.pdbx_strand_id
1 'polypeptide(L)'
;MPTGYTLAALCCVALSLARAQLPTLPDAPITTFGVTVVDPFGLRGDIYLLRPETNRLPKFEKLKPVGAIYTSALNIPPRDFSDGFPGVTDRFEWFAIDYNGYFYVSNPGIYRFLLASDDGSMLYIDDKRVIDNDGIHPIQAVEGRITLSGGIHRIRISYFQGPKVFLALILAVARPGENFRIFSTNEFRPPRNPADWKYGDPTNLPTNDPAVKRKK
;
A
#
# COMPACT_ATOMS: atom_id res chain seq x y z
N MET A 1 -6.59 -3.56 -92.26
CA MET A 1 -6.26 -2.88 -91.03
C MET A 1 -7.24 -3.31 -89.95
N PRO A 2 -6.83 -4.11 -89.02
CA PRO A 2 -7.64 -4.37 -87.80
C PRO A 2 -7.02 -3.73 -86.59
N THR A 3 -7.84 -2.95 -85.89
CA THR A 3 -7.54 -2.32 -84.63
C THR A 3 -7.68 -3.32 -83.49
N GLY A 4 -6.58 -3.58 -82.81
CA GLY A 4 -6.58 -4.42 -81.60
C GLY A 4 -7.04 -3.64 -80.36
N TYR A 5 -8.02 -4.19 -79.65
CA TYR A 5 -8.42 -3.70 -78.31
C TYR A 5 -7.67 -4.55 -77.24
N THR A 6 -6.81 -3.90 -76.51
CA THR A 6 -6.14 -4.51 -75.38
C THR A 6 -7.07 -4.38 -74.17
N LEU A 7 -7.51 -5.52 -73.65
CA LEU A 7 -8.28 -5.61 -72.37
C LEU A 7 -7.29 -5.44 -71.21
N ALA A 8 -7.42 -4.37 -70.46
CA ALA A 8 -6.72 -4.21 -69.19
C ALA A 8 -7.43 -4.98 -68.10
N ALA A 9 -6.79 -6.05 -67.61
CA ALA A 9 -7.28 -6.78 -66.45
C ALA A 9 -7.02 -5.99 -65.14
N LEU A 10 -8.09 -5.56 -64.52
CA LEU A 10 -8.07 -4.88 -63.21
C LEU A 10 -7.89 -5.94 -62.11
N CYS A 11 -6.67 -6.04 -61.57
CA CYS A 11 -6.34 -6.93 -60.46
C CYS A 11 -6.79 -6.27 -59.15
N CYS A 12 -7.96 -6.66 -58.65
CA CYS A 12 -8.42 -6.27 -57.29
C CYS A 12 -7.59 -7.01 -56.24
N VAL A 13 -6.59 -6.34 -55.69
CA VAL A 13 -5.90 -6.81 -54.49
C VAL A 13 -6.81 -6.56 -53.28
N ALA A 14 -7.45 -7.64 -52.82
CA ALA A 14 -8.16 -7.60 -51.54
C ALA A 14 -7.14 -7.52 -50.39
N LEU A 15 -6.97 -6.34 -49.82
CA LEU A 15 -6.27 -6.19 -48.53
C LEU A 15 -7.12 -6.86 -47.45
N SER A 16 -6.75 -8.07 -47.05
CA SER A 16 -7.24 -8.67 -45.81
C SER A 16 -6.65 -7.90 -44.64
N LEU A 17 -7.46 -7.05 -44.02
CA LEU A 17 -7.18 -6.47 -42.70
C LEU A 17 -7.14 -7.61 -41.68
N ALA A 18 -5.95 -8.10 -41.39
CA ALA A 18 -5.72 -8.97 -40.26
C ALA A 18 -6.07 -8.16 -38.99
N ARG A 19 -7.23 -8.44 -38.44
CA ARG A 19 -7.64 -7.96 -37.14
C ARG A 19 -6.69 -8.60 -36.13
N ALA A 20 -5.75 -7.83 -35.61
CA ALA A 20 -4.92 -8.28 -34.51
C ALA A 20 -5.86 -8.60 -33.34
N GLN A 21 -6.03 -9.87 -33.04
CA GLN A 21 -6.67 -10.30 -31.81
C GLN A 21 -5.76 -9.87 -30.67
N LEU A 22 -6.26 -8.96 -29.83
CA LEU A 22 -5.65 -8.68 -28.54
C LEU A 22 -5.51 -10.01 -27.78
N PRO A 23 -4.33 -10.30 -27.21
CA PRO A 23 -4.17 -11.48 -26.40
C PRO A 23 -5.20 -11.44 -25.28
N THR A 24 -6.03 -12.47 -25.18
CA THR A 24 -6.90 -12.69 -24.02
C THR A 24 -5.99 -12.85 -22.83
N LEU A 25 -5.96 -11.83 -21.96
CA LEU A 25 -5.35 -11.95 -20.64
C LEU A 25 -6.01 -13.16 -19.95
N PRO A 26 -5.22 -14.06 -19.33
CA PRO A 26 -5.79 -15.11 -18.51
C PRO A 26 -6.65 -14.45 -17.45
N ASP A 27 -7.76 -15.10 -17.06
CA ASP A 27 -8.63 -14.72 -15.93
C ASP A 27 -7.82 -14.70 -14.62
N ALA A 28 -6.92 -13.75 -14.51
CA ALA A 28 -6.39 -13.36 -13.22
C ALA A 28 -7.56 -12.73 -12.45
N PRO A 29 -7.81 -13.13 -11.20
CA PRO A 29 -8.83 -12.48 -10.41
C PRO A 29 -8.55 -10.98 -10.46
N ILE A 30 -9.54 -10.21 -10.96
CA ILE A 30 -9.47 -8.75 -10.97
C ILE A 30 -9.27 -8.37 -9.52
N THR A 31 -8.05 -8.03 -9.16
CA THR A 31 -7.76 -7.34 -7.91
C THR A 31 -8.44 -5.99 -8.06
N THR A 32 -9.67 -5.89 -7.57
CA THR A 32 -10.44 -4.67 -7.55
C THR A 32 -9.64 -3.62 -6.79
N PHE A 33 -8.98 -2.72 -7.49
CA PHE A 33 -8.56 -1.46 -6.94
C PHE A 33 -9.85 -0.72 -6.52
N GLY A 34 -10.00 -0.55 -5.21
CA GLY A 34 -11.14 0.15 -4.67
C GLY A 34 -12.27 -0.75 -4.20
N VAL A 35 -12.02 -1.54 -3.16
CA VAL A 35 -13.12 -2.02 -2.33
C VAL A 35 -13.59 -0.85 -1.48
N THR A 36 -14.78 -0.36 -1.77
CA THR A 36 -15.45 0.71 -1.00
C THR A 36 -15.91 0.23 0.39
N VAL A 37 -15.56 -0.98 0.78
CA VAL A 37 -15.79 -1.48 2.13
C VAL A 37 -14.63 -1.00 2.99
N VAL A 38 -14.91 -0.03 3.84
CA VAL A 38 -13.99 0.38 4.90
C VAL A 38 -13.84 -0.81 5.83
N ASP A 39 -12.82 -1.63 5.60
CA ASP A 39 -12.42 -2.66 6.55
C ASP A 39 -11.74 -1.94 7.74
N PRO A 40 -12.34 -1.96 8.94
CA PRO A 40 -11.76 -1.28 10.09
C PRO A 40 -10.38 -1.81 10.47
N PHE A 41 -10.02 -2.98 9.97
CA PHE A 41 -8.71 -3.59 10.12
C PHE A 41 -7.85 -3.52 8.85
N GLY A 42 -8.24 -2.73 7.85
CA GLY A 42 -7.39 -2.37 6.73
C GLY A 42 -6.48 -1.17 7.06
N LEU A 43 -5.47 -0.96 6.23
CA LEU A 43 -4.65 0.25 6.25
C LEU A 43 -5.27 1.26 5.29
N ARG A 44 -5.58 2.45 5.78
CA ARG A 44 -5.91 3.61 4.97
C ARG A 44 -4.67 4.48 4.86
N GLY A 45 -4.19 4.73 3.66
CA GLY A 45 -3.08 5.63 3.37
C GLY A 45 -3.58 6.93 2.77
N ASP A 46 -3.45 8.03 3.49
CA ASP A 46 -3.73 9.37 2.99
C ASP A 46 -2.50 9.88 2.20
N ILE A 47 -2.72 10.35 0.96
CA ILE A 47 -1.69 10.77 0.02
C ILE A 47 -1.49 12.28 0.11
N TYR A 48 -0.24 12.72 0.17
CA TYR A 48 0.16 14.13 0.26
C TYR A 48 1.18 14.47 -0.80
N LEU A 49 1.07 15.65 -1.40
CA LEU A 49 2.09 16.18 -2.30
C LEU A 49 3.12 16.99 -1.51
N LEU A 50 4.38 16.73 -1.79
CA LEU A 50 5.50 17.40 -1.14
C LEU A 50 6.13 18.43 -2.08
N ARG A 51 6.85 19.37 -1.49
CA ARG A 51 7.71 20.28 -2.25
C ARG A 51 8.95 19.51 -2.70
N PRO A 52 9.50 19.81 -3.89
CA PRO A 52 10.84 19.35 -4.26
C PRO A 52 11.85 19.66 -3.15
N GLU A 53 12.88 18.81 -3.04
CA GLU A 53 13.94 18.92 -2.02
C GLU A 53 13.49 18.61 -0.58
N THR A 54 12.27 18.13 -0.37
CA THR A 54 11.86 17.57 0.91
C THR A 54 12.74 16.35 1.22
N ASN A 55 13.47 16.37 2.32
CA ASN A 55 14.47 15.35 2.65
C ASN A 55 14.10 14.50 3.89
N ARG A 56 12.91 14.69 4.41
CA ARG A 56 12.36 13.95 5.57
C ARG A 56 10.85 13.87 5.49
N LEU A 57 10.29 12.96 6.27
CA LEU A 57 8.85 12.85 6.47
C LEU A 57 8.26 14.19 6.92
N PRO A 58 7.16 14.62 6.30
CA PRO A 58 6.51 15.89 6.64
C PRO A 58 5.76 15.79 7.97
N LYS A 59 5.40 16.95 8.52
CA LYS A 59 4.40 17.05 9.59
C LYS A 59 3.02 16.97 8.96
N PHE A 60 2.44 15.78 8.91
CA PHE A 60 1.19 15.48 8.21
C PHE A 60 0.01 16.32 8.68
N GLU A 61 -0.04 16.70 9.97
CA GLU A 61 -1.08 17.55 10.53
C GLU A 61 -1.14 18.97 9.93
N LYS A 62 -0.09 19.35 9.20
CA LYS A 62 -0.01 20.66 8.51
C LYS A 62 -0.35 20.57 7.01
N LEU A 63 -0.65 19.37 6.53
CA LEU A 63 -0.92 19.10 5.12
C LEU A 63 -2.37 18.68 4.92
N LYS A 64 -2.86 18.90 3.69
CA LYS A 64 -4.15 18.35 3.26
C LYS A 64 -3.88 17.16 2.35
N PRO A 65 -4.51 16.00 2.58
CA PRO A 65 -4.41 14.89 1.66
C PRO A 65 -5.08 15.22 0.33
N VAL A 66 -4.51 14.73 -0.75
CA VAL A 66 -5.06 14.86 -2.12
C VAL A 66 -5.85 13.63 -2.54
N GLY A 67 -5.73 12.54 -1.80
CA GLY A 67 -6.42 11.29 -2.04
C GLY A 67 -6.18 10.29 -0.92
N ALA A 68 -6.78 9.13 -1.02
CA ALA A 68 -6.55 8.03 -0.09
C ALA A 68 -6.56 6.69 -0.84
N ILE A 69 -5.74 5.76 -0.35
CA ILE A 69 -5.67 4.37 -0.82
C ILE A 69 -5.91 3.42 0.36
N TYR A 70 -6.40 2.22 0.05
CA TYR A 70 -6.67 1.20 1.05
C TYR A 70 -5.92 -0.07 0.68
N THR A 71 -5.30 -0.70 1.67
CA THR A 71 -4.59 -1.96 1.50
C THR A 71 -4.62 -2.78 2.78
N SER A 72 -4.42 -4.08 2.67
CA SER A 72 -4.22 -4.96 3.83
C SER A 72 -2.75 -5.24 4.13
N ALA A 73 -1.84 -4.87 3.22
CA ALA A 73 -0.41 -5.14 3.37
C ALA A 73 0.42 -4.11 2.61
N LEU A 74 1.64 -3.88 3.07
CA LEU A 74 2.65 -3.10 2.36
C LEU A 74 3.71 -4.07 1.85
N ASN A 75 3.67 -4.34 0.54
CA ASN A 75 4.62 -5.23 -0.14
C ASN A 75 4.91 -4.70 -1.55
N ILE A 76 5.61 -3.57 -1.58
CA ILE A 76 6.06 -2.92 -2.81
C ILE A 76 7.57 -3.14 -2.88
N PRO A 77 8.02 -4.19 -3.63
CA PRO A 77 9.44 -4.45 -3.78
C PRO A 77 10.13 -3.32 -4.54
N PRO A 78 11.47 -3.25 -4.47
CA PRO A 78 12.23 -2.27 -5.24
C PRO A 78 11.86 -2.30 -6.70
N ARG A 79 11.50 -1.14 -7.24
CA ARG A 79 11.10 -0.96 -8.62
C ARG A 79 11.53 0.40 -9.13
N ASP A 80 11.62 0.54 -10.44
CA ASP A 80 11.89 1.83 -11.07
C ASP A 80 10.76 2.80 -10.73
N PHE A 81 11.11 4.08 -10.46
CA PHE A 81 10.11 5.09 -10.13
C PHE A 81 9.11 5.31 -11.28
N SER A 82 9.51 5.09 -12.53
CA SER A 82 8.64 5.20 -13.72
C SER A 82 7.52 4.16 -13.74
N ASP A 83 7.68 3.05 -13.01
CA ASP A 83 6.60 2.07 -12.80
C ASP A 83 5.51 2.57 -11.83
N GLY A 84 5.75 3.69 -11.19
CA GLY A 84 4.84 4.34 -10.28
C GLY A 84 4.66 3.64 -8.94
N PHE A 85 4.16 4.37 -7.97
CA PHE A 85 3.74 3.82 -6.68
C PHE A 85 2.26 3.41 -6.77
N PRO A 86 1.89 2.16 -6.40
CA PRO A 86 0.51 1.70 -6.49
C PRO A 86 -0.47 2.64 -5.78
N GLY A 87 -1.47 3.13 -6.53
CA GLY A 87 -2.47 4.06 -6.02
C GLY A 87 -2.09 5.54 -6.05
N VAL A 88 -0.88 5.89 -6.48
CA VAL A 88 -0.45 7.27 -6.74
C VAL A 88 -0.27 7.41 -8.25
N THR A 89 -1.16 8.13 -8.92
CA THR A 89 -1.24 8.11 -10.40
C THR A 89 -0.57 9.30 -11.07
N ASP A 90 -0.56 10.46 -10.44
CA ASP A 90 -0.16 11.72 -11.09
C ASP A 90 1.20 12.23 -10.62
N ARG A 91 1.89 11.46 -9.78
CA ARG A 91 3.17 11.85 -9.24
C ARG A 91 4.04 10.65 -8.95
N PHE A 92 5.32 10.73 -9.34
CA PHE A 92 6.30 9.66 -9.17
C PHE A 92 7.36 10.01 -8.12
N GLU A 93 7.53 11.27 -7.81
CA GLU A 93 8.46 11.81 -6.81
C GLU A 93 7.80 12.93 -6.00
N TRP A 94 8.34 13.22 -4.83
CA TRP A 94 7.90 14.28 -3.93
C TRP A 94 6.44 14.10 -3.49
N PHE A 95 6.13 12.91 -3.02
CA PHE A 95 4.86 12.61 -2.34
C PHE A 95 5.11 11.87 -1.03
N ALA A 96 4.11 11.86 -0.18
CA ALA A 96 4.10 11.06 1.05
C ALA A 96 2.78 10.34 1.21
N ILE A 97 2.81 9.24 1.94
CA ILE A 97 1.61 8.50 2.33
C ILE A 97 1.69 8.23 3.82
N ASP A 98 0.61 8.52 4.53
CA ASP A 98 0.48 8.21 5.95
C ASP A 98 -0.58 7.12 6.14
N TYR A 99 -0.12 5.88 6.27
CA TYR A 99 -0.98 4.72 6.48
C TYR A 99 -1.38 4.60 7.94
N ASN A 100 -2.67 4.48 8.19
CA ASN A 100 -3.24 4.30 9.51
C ASN A 100 -4.21 3.11 9.51
N GLY A 101 -4.21 2.33 10.59
CA GLY A 101 -5.10 1.18 10.72
C GLY A 101 -4.99 0.54 12.09
N TYR A 102 -5.62 -0.63 12.18
CA TYR A 102 -5.64 -1.44 13.40
C TYR A 102 -5.33 -2.89 13.07
N PHE A 103 -4.79 -3.60 14.04
CA PHE A 103 -4.54 -5.03 13.95
C PHE A 103 -4.76 -5.68 15.33
N TYR A 104 -5.08 -6.98 15.33
CA TYR A 104 -5.37 -7.72 16.55
C TYR A 104 -4.23 -8.69 16.88
N VAL A 105 -3.76 -8.66 18.10
CA VAL A 105 -2.76 -9.58 18.64
C VAL A 105 -3.45 -10.65 19.46
N SER A 106 -3.44 -11.88 18.98
CA SER A 106 -3.98 -13.03 19.73
C SER A 106 -3.01 -13.55 20.79
N ASN A 107 -1.73 -13.55 20.47
CA ASN A 107 -0.66 -14.08 21.33
C ASN A 107 0.25 -12.94 21.77
N PRO A 108 0.15 -12.48 23.02
CA PRO A 108 1.01 -11.43 23.54
C PRO A 108 2.47 -11.87 23.56
N GLY A 109 3.38 -10.90 23.41
CA GLY A 109 4.82 -11.18 23.41
C GLY A 109 5.65 -10.13 22.68
N ILE A 110 6.92 -10.43 22.45
CA ILE A 110 7.82 -9.55 21.72
C ILE A 110 7.67 -9.80 20.22
N TYR A 111 7.17 -8.80 19.52
CA TYR A 111 7.08 -8.79 18.06
C TYR A 111 8.26 -8.04 17.47
N ARG A 112 8.79 -8.55 16.37
CA ARG A 112 9.80 -7.88 15.57
C ARG A 112 9.15 -7.40 14.29
N PHE A 113 9.45 -6.17 13.90
CA PHE A 113 9.02 -5.59 12.64
C PHE A 113 10.24 -5.23 11.81
N LEU A 114 10.15 -5.38 10.50
CA LEU A 114 11.14 -4.94 9.54
C LEU A 114 10.45 -3.99 8.57
N LEU A 115 10.93 -2.77 8.48
CA LEU A 115 10.46 -1.78 7.52
C LEU A 115 11.58 -1.49 6.53
N ALA A 116 11.33 -1.81 5.25
CA ALA A 116 12.25 -1.52 4.16
C ALA A 116 11.61 -0.50 3.23
N SER A 117 12.31 0.55 2.91
CA SER A 117 11.82 1.61 2.03
C SER A 117 12.94 2.27 1.23
N ASP A 118 12.56 2.88 0.14
CA ASP A 118 13.25 3.86 -0.68
C ASP A 118 12.19 4.93 -1.02
N ASP A 119 12.20 6.11 -0.50
CA ASP A 119 13.08 6.71 0.51
C ASP A 119 12.58 6.44 1.95
N GLY A 120 12.35 7.52 2.70
CA GLY A 120 12.15 7.51 4.12
C GLY A 120 10.83 6.96 4.62
N SER A 121 10.89 6.25 5.74
CA SER A 121 9.69 5.69 6.39
C SER A 121 9.82 5.62 7.91
N MET A 122 8.68 5.56 8.60
CA MET A 122 8.59 5.33 10.04
C MET A 122 7.46 4.37 10.38
N LEU A 123 7.64 3.57 11.42
CA LEU A 123 6.61 2.71 12.00
C LEU A 123 6.29 3.15 13.43
N TYR A 124 5.00 3.31 13.68
CA TYR A 124 4.46 3.52 15.03
C TYR A 124 3.43 2.45 15.36
N ILE A 125 3.45 1.98 16.59
CA ILE A 125 2.42 1.10 17.16
C ILE A 125 2.00 1.69 18.50
N ASP A 126 0.70 1.91 18.68
CA ASP A 126 0.12 2.59 19.84
C ASP A 126 0.84 3.92 20.15
N ASP A 127 1.06 4.71 19.11
CA ASP A 127 1.78 5.99 19.12
C ASP A 127 3.25 5.93 19.55
N LYS A 128 3.78 4.74 19.83
CA LYS A 128 5.20 4.53 20.09
C LYS A 128 5.96 4.32 18.80
N ARG A 129 7.02 5.09 18.57
CA ARG A 129 7.92 4.89 17.44
C ARG A 129 8.68 3.58 17.63
N VAL A 130 8.46 2.63 16.72
CA VAL A 130 9.11 1.31 16.71
C VAL A 130 10.30 1.30 15.76
N ILE A 131 10.15 1.97 14.59
CA ILE A 131 11.19 2.07 13.58
C ILE A 131 11.29 3.52 13.11
N ASP A 132 12.53 3.99 12.97
CA ASP A 132 12.90 5.24 12.32
C ASP A 132 13.83 4.90 11.15
N ASN A 133 13.32 5.07 9.96
CA ASN A 133 14.03 4.90 8.68
C ASN A 133 13.79 6.14 7.81
N ASP A 134 13.79 7.34 8.46
CA ASP A 134 13.51 8.61 7.79
C ASP A 134 14.76 9.17 7.12
N GLY A 135 14.57 9.79 5.97
CA GLY A 135 15.62 10.45 5.20
C GLY A 135 15.61 10.06 3.72
N ILE A 136 16.45 10.71 2.93
CA ILE A 136 16.71 10.31 1.54
C ILE A 136 17.80 9.24 1.56
N HIS A 137 17.49 8.05 1.08
CA HIS A 137 18.42 6.92 1.01
C HIS A 137 17.94 5.89 -0.01
N PRO A 138 18.86 5.12 -0.63
CA PRO A 138 18.47 3.94 -1.40
C PRO A 138 17.78 2.93 -0.48
N ILE A 139 17.22 1.87 -1.05
CA ILE A 139 16.51 0.87 -0.25
C ILE A 139 17.30 0.47 0.99
N GLN A 140 16.71 0.72 2.14
CA GLN A 140 17.25 0.39 3.45
C GLN A 140 16.19 -0.32 4.28
N ALA A 141 16.60 -1.36 5.00
CA ALA A 141 15.74 -2.11 5.91
C ALA A 141 16.18 -1.90 7.35
N VAL A 142 15.23 -1.52 8.21
CA VAL A 142 15.47 -1.31 9.65
C VAL A 142 14.54 -2.22 10.46
N GLU A 143 15.12 -2.93 11.43
CA GLU A 143 14.37 -3.78 12.37
C GLU A 143 14.02 -2.99 13.64
N GLY A 144 12.80 -3.18 14.13
CA GLY A 144 12.34 -2.70 15.42
C GLY A 144 11.66 -3.80 16.22
N ARG A 145 11.61 -3.62 17.56
CA ARG A 145 10.99 -4.59 18.49
C ARG A 145 10.03 -3.87 19.42
N ILE A 146 8.91 -4.53 19.70
CA ILE A 146 7.93 -4.03 20.64
C ILE A 146 7.25 -5.20 21.36
N THR A 147 7.00 -5.04 22.65
CA THR A 147 6.16 -5.96 23.41
C THR A 147 4.71 -5.55 23.22
N LEU A 148 3.89 -6.47 22.69
CA LEU A 148 2.47 -6.27 22.47
C LEU A 148 1.66 -7.12 23.42
N SER A 149 0.62 -6.53 24.01
CA SER A 149 -0.41 -7.23 24.76
C SER A 149 -1.35 -7.99 23.80
N GLY A 150 -2.21 -8.85 24.33
CA GLY A 150 -3.34 -9.37 23.54
C GLY A 150 -4.39 -8.27 23.35
N GLY A 151 -4.91 -8.14 22.12
CA GLY A 151 -5.96 -7.19 21.81
C GLY A 151 -5.71 -6.36 20.57
N ILE A 152 -6.50 -5.30 20.41
CA ILE A 152 -6.41 -4.36 19.28
C ILE A 152 -5.30 -3.36 19.54
N HIS A 153 -4.46 -3.18 18.54
CA HIS A 153 -3.38 -2.20 18.50
C HIS A 153 -3.55 -1.28 17.31
N ARG A 154 -3.20 -0.01 17.48
CA ARG A 154 -3.11 0.94 16.38
C ARG A 154 -1.76 0.80 15.68
N ILE A 155 -1.76 0.86 14.36
CA ILE A 155 -0.55 0.89 13.54
C ILE A 155 -0.57 2.12 12.63
N ARG A 156 0.56 2.79 12.53
CA ARG A 156 0.78 3.89 11.60
C ARG A 156 2.12 3.67 10.90
N ILE A 157 2.10 3.75 9.58
CA ILE A 157 3.29 3.71 8.73
C ILE A 157 3.32 4.98 7.90
N SER A 158 4.31 5.82 8.13
CA SER A 158 4.55 7.02 7.34
C SER A 158 5.64 6.72 6.31
N TYR A 159 5.44 7.16 5.07
CA TYR A 159 6.36 6.98 3.96
C TYR A 159 6.45 8.25 3.14
N PHE A 160 7.62 8.58 2.61
CA PHE A 160 7.76 9.58 1.57
C PHE A 160 8.73 9.10 0.48
N GLN A 161 8.41 9.49 -0.74
CA GLN A 161 9.26 9.37 -1.92
C GLN A 161 9.86 10.74 -2.21
N GLY A 162 11.17 10.81 -2.21
CA GLY A 162 11.93 11.98 -2.61
C GLY A 162 12.27 11.97 -4.09
N PRO A 163 13.57 12.13 -4.47
CA PRO A 163 13.99 12.14 -5.86
C PRO A 163 13.95 10.75 -6.48
N LYS A 164 14.01 10.70 -7.82
CA LYS A 164 14.18 9.47 -8.62
C LYS A 164 15.40 8.70 -8.08
N VAL A 165 15.50 7.40 -8.09
CA VAL A 165 15.49 6.46 -9.21
C VAL A 165 14.59 5.26 -8.93
N PHE A 166 14.55 4.80 -7.68
CA PHE A 166 13.78 3.65 -7.27
C PHE A 166 12.75 4.04 -6.22
N LEU A 167 11.80 3.18 -6.01
CA LEU A 167 10.88 3.24 -4.89
C LEU A 167 10.67 1.85 -4.31
N ALA A 168 10.43 1.78 -3.01
CA ALA A 168 10.09 0.55 -2.31
C ALA A 168 9.36 0.86 -1.00
N LEU A 169 8.43 -0.01 -0.60
CA LEU A 169 7.85 0.02 0.74
C LEU A 169 7.39 -1.38 1.14
N ILE A 170 8.10 -2.00 2.07
CA ILE A 170 7.81 -3.34 2.57
C ILE A 170 7.73 -3.29 4.08
N LEU A 171 6.64 -3.80 4.64
CA LEU A 171 6.52 -4.05 6.06
C LEU A 171 6.41 -5.55 6.31
N ALA A 172 7.35 -6.08 7.08
CA ALA A 172 7.34 -7.46 7.53
C ALA A 172 7.22 -7.56 9.05
N VAL A 173 6.74 -8.69 9.53
CA VAL A 173 6.57 -8.98 10.94
C VAL A 173 7.05 -10.39 11.26
N ALA A 174 7.64 -10.57 12.43
CA ALA A 174 7.88 -11.87 13.05
C ALA A 174 7.20 -11.89 14.42
N ARG A 175 6.29 -12.87 14.61
CA ARG A 175 5.70 -13.18 15.92
C ARG A 175 6.76 -13.77 16.83
N PRO A 176 6.52 -13.86 18.14
CA PRO A 176 7.44 -14.51 19.06
C PRO A 176 7.85 -15.92 18.57
N GLY A 177 9.16 -16.13 18.36
CA GLY A 177 9.70 -17.40 17.88
C GLY A 177 9.56 -17.69 16.37
N GLU A 178 8.97 -16.80 15.58
CA GLU A 178 8.79 -16.98 14.14
C GLU A 178 9.81 -16.19 13.31
N ASN A 179 9.92 -16.55 12.02
CA ASN A 179 10.66 -15.80 11.02
C ASN A 179 9.82 -14.64 10.46
N PHE A 180 10.49 -13.67 9.82
CA PHE A 180 9.82 -12.57 9.14
C PHE A 180 8.96 -13.05 7.97
N ARG A 181 7.79 -12.45 7.85
CA ARG A 181 6.90 -12.53 6.68
C ARG A 181 6.23 -11.18 6.47
N ILE A 182 5.67 -10.96 5.30
CA ILE A 182 4.93 -9.71 5.02
C ILE A 182 3.84 -9.53 6.07
N PHE A 183 3.79 -8.32 6.66
CA PHE A 183 2.69 -7.96 7.54
C PHE A 183 1.42 -7.78 6.73
N SER A 184 0.35 -8.45 7.16
CA SER A 184 -0.98 -8.26 6.58
C SER A 184 -2.02 -8.16 7.69
N THR A 185 -2.84 -7.13 7.65
CA THR A 185 -3.96 -6.98 8.59
C THR A 185 -4.94 -8.14 8.52
N ASN A 186 -4.98 -8.86 7.39
CA ASN A 186 -5.81 -10.06 7.24
C ASN A 186 -5.41 -11.21 8.16
N GLU A 187 -4.13 -11.29 8.54
CA GLU A 187 -3.62 -12.29 9.50
C GLU A 187 -3.79 -11.87 10.96
N PHE A 188 -4.07 -10.60 11.18
CA PHE A 188 -4.19 -9.99 12.49
C PHE A 188 -5.62 -9.49 12.75
N ARG A 189 -6.61 -10.28 12.30
CA ARG A 189 -8.02 -9.97 12.54
C ARG A 189 -8.46 -10.40 13.93
N PRO A 190 -9.39 -9.66 14.57
CA PRO A 190 -9.97 -10.05 15.83
C PRO A 190 -10.85 -11.30 15.66
N PRO A 191 -11.20 -11.97 16.76
CA PRO A 191 -12.21 -13.03 16.77
C PRO A 191 -13.50 -12.58 16.07
N ARG A 192 -14.21 -13.54 15.45
CA ARG A 192 -15.47 -13.24 14.74
C ARG A 192 -16.55 -12.64 15.64
N ASN A 193 -16.59 -13.07 16.89
CA ASN A 193 -17.53 -12.54 17.86
C ASN A 193 -16.92 -11.29 18.53
N PRO A 194 -17.52 -10.08 18.35
CA PRO A 194 -17.02 -8.87 18.98
C PRO A 194 -16.98 -8.91 20.52
N ALA A 195 -17.77 -9.79 21.15
CA ALA A 195 -17.75 -9.95 22.60
C ALA A 195 -16.41 -10.53 23.11
N ASP A 196 -15.66 -11.22 22.24
CA ASP A 196 -14.36 -11.80 22.56
C ASP A 196 -13.20 -10.84 22.29
N TRP A 197 -13.48 -9.64 21.80
CA TRP A 197 -12.44 -8.65 21.51
C TRP A 197 -11.83 -8.12 22.79
N LYS A 198 -10.51 -8.14 22.82
CA LYS A 198 -9.73 -7.49 23.88
C LYS A 198 -9.22 -6.15 23.33
N TYR A 199 -9.26 -5.17 24.15
CA TYR A 199 -8.75 -3.84 23.86
C TYR A 199 -7.54 -3.62 24.75
N GLY A 200 -6.37 -3.44 24.16
CA GLY A 200 -5.14 -3.21 24.92
C GLY A 200 -5.16 -1.87 25.63
N ASP A 201 -5.48 -0.81 24.89
CA ASP A 201 -5.67 0.55 25.42
C ASP A 201 -7.01 1.10 24.89
N PRO A 202 -7.93 1.52 25.78
CA PRO A 202 -9.23 2.06 25.38
C PRO A 202 -9.15 3.32 24.51
N THR A 203 -8.01 4.01 24.48
CA THR A 203 -7.79 5.17 23.59
C THR A 203 -7.54 4.75 22.14
N ASN A 204 -7.23 3.49 21.88
CA ASN A 204 -6.92 2.94 20.56
C ASN A 204 -8.13 2.28 19.88
N LEU A 205 -9.32 2.49 20.37
CA LEU A 205 -10.53 1.95 19.76
C LEU A 205 -10.76 2.56 18.37
N PRO A 206 -11.15 1.75 17.34
CA PRO A 206 -11.59 2.30 16.08
C PRO A 206 -12.73 3.31 16.30
N THR A 207 -12.60 4.50 15.75
CA THR A 207 -13.58 5.59 15.92
C THR A 207 -14.97 5.25 15.39
N ASN A 208 -15.09 4.20 14.61
CA ASN A 208 -16.35 3.70 14.03
C ASN A 208 -16.96 2.53 14.82
N ASP A 209 -16.38 2.12 15.95
CA ASP A 209 -16.97 1.08 16.77
C ASP A 209 -18.26 1.61 17.44
N PRO A 210 -19.42 0.98 17.20
CA PRO A 210 -20.68 1.36 17.83
C PRO A 210 -20.65 1.27 19.36
N ALA A 211 -19.72 0.50 19.96
CA ALA A 211 -19.52 0.43 21.39
C ALA A 211 -18.93 1.72 21.98
N VAL A 212 -18.14 2.48 21.22
CA VAL A 212 -17.54 3.76 21.65
C VAL A 212 -18.60 4.86 21.76
N LYS A 213 -19.65 4.80 20.95
CA LYS A 213 -20.75 5.80 20.98
C LYS A 213 -21.70 5.66 22.19
N ARG A 214 -21.61 4.56 22.94
CA ARG A 214 -22.50 4.32 24.10
C ARG A 214 -21.97 4.81 25.44
N LYS A 215 -20.76 5.40 25.49
CA LYS A 215 -20.12 5.88 26.72
C LYS A 215 -20.03 7.41 26.83
N LYS A 216 -20.93 8.13 26.17
CA LYS A 216 -21.12 9.58 26.37
C LYS A 216 -22.41 9.84 27.13
#